data_728bd8451eb0d16b23daf08174919b03
#
_entry.id   728bd8451eb0d16b23daf08174919b03
#
_cell.length_a   1.000
_cell.length_b   1.000
_cell.length_c   1.000
_cell.angle_alpha   90.00
_cell.angle_beta   90.00
_cell.angle_gamma   90.00
#
_symmetry.space_group_name_H-M   'P 1'
#
loop_
_entity.id
_entity.type
_entity.pdbx_description
1 polymer ?
#
loop_
_entity_poly.entity_id
_entity_poly.type
_entity_poly.pdbx_seq_one_letter_code
_entity_poly.pdbx_strand_id
1 'polypeptide(L)'
;MQRMIRALLTILMGTALAVITVPALPAQAGIWHEYPTTLNTTCSETRVHNGTAYQVCLEFNGNRTQVRAVAFINPGAYTNFQVNLRLWFGGDGPDISDSCPTMTTNASRACYTAFTDLRRPYVVTEAKFGIAGTWQLPVRALDMRLSAKQQERGNWCGPGAVQTTLATIGISAPPQSELADKLQTGETLFGATMPGRIPAVINSYIPASDWQYKWEEIAVSNGQTYEAGINRIVTSLSRGRPVMVLVIPGKLPWWNSSTPTLRHYVTITGYGGVVHADGSVHPTTFKVADPADASEHSIDVDKLLLDNANLAWNGIDSAVIVRT
;
A
#
# COMPACT_ATOMS: atom_id res chain seq x y z
N MET A 1 -66.77 -16.01 49.65
CA MET A 1 -66.68 -14.83 48.77
C MET A 1 -65.58 -15.07 47.76
N GLN A 2 -65.97 -15.43 46.53
CA GLN A 2 -65.13 -15.77 45.41
C GLN A 2 -64.68 -14.48 44.74
N ARG A 3 -63.42 -14.34 44.45
CA ARG A 3 -62.95 -13.42 43.41
C ARG A 3 -62.12 -14.18 42.39
N MET A 4 -62.70 -14.32 41.22
CA MET A 4 -62.06 -14.82 40.00
C MET A 4 -61.01 -13.81 39.51
N ILE A 5 -59.80 -14.26 39.33
CA ILE A 5 -58.74 -13.51 38.58
C ILE A 5 -58.67 -14.12 37.19
N ARG A 6 -59.12 -13.36 36.20
CA ARG A 6 -58.90 -13.69 34.77
C ARG A 6 -57.46 -13.39 34.40
N ALA A 7 -56.70 -14.40 34.02
CA ALA A 7 -55.41 -14.26 33.39
C ALA A 7 -55.63 -14.00 31.89
N LEU A 8 -55.25 -12.84 31.39
CA LEU A 8 -55.09 -12.57 29.95
C LEU A 8 -53.74 -13.10 29.51
N LEU A 9 -53.76 -14.12 28.69
CA LEU A 9 -52.58 -14.63 27.98
C LEU A 9 -52.40 -13.79 26.69
N THR A 10 -51.45 -12.85 26.67
CA THR A 10 -51.07 -12.09 25.47
C THR A 10 -49.98 -12.88 24.75
N ILE A 11 -50.37 -13.57 23.68
CA ILE A 11 -49.41 -14.25 22.79
C ILE A 11 -48.79 -13.16 21.90
N LEU A 12 -47.55 -12.76 22.18
CA LEU A 12 -46.71 -11.98 21.25
C LEU A 12 -46.19 -12.96 20.19
N MET A 13 -46.77 -12.96 19.01
CA MET A 13 -46.16 -13.52 17.81
C MET A 13 -45.04 -12.60 17.33
N GLY A 14 -43.83 -12.87 17.78
CA GLY A 14 -42.61 -12.26 17.22
C GLY A 14 -42.33 -12.93 15.86
N THR A 15 -42.68 -12.24 14.77
CA THR A 15 -42.19 -12.60 13.44
C THR A 15 -40.72 -12.26 13.36
N ALA A 16 -39.85 -13.25 13.57
CA ALA A 16 -38.43 -13.14 13.24
C ALA A 16 -38.32 -13.03 11.72
N LEU A 17 -38.08 -11.80 11.20
CA LEU A 17 -37.59 -11.64 9.84
C LEU A 17 -36.22 -12.29 9.77
N ALA A 18 -36.13 -13.49 9.21
CA ALA A 18 -34.87 -14.08 8.79
C ALA A 18 -34.33 -13.24 7.64
N VAL A 19 -33.35 -12.40 7.94
CA VAL A 19 -32.54 -11.75 6.91
C VAL A 19 -31.76 -12.85 6.23
N ILE A 20 -32.29 -13.35 5.09
CA ILE A 20 -31.55 -14.24 4.21
C ILE A 20 -30.41 -13.37 3.60
N THR A 21 -29.26 -13.42 4.21
CA THR A 21 -28.02 -12.94 3.57
C THR A 21 -27.71 -13.89 2.42
N VAL A 22 -28.16 -13.53 1.24
CA VAL A 22 -27.73 -14.21 0.01
C VAL A 22 -26.22 -14.02 -0.05
N PRO A 23 -25.40 -15.09 0.01
CA PRO A 23 -23.96 -14.93 -0.19
C PRO A 23 -23.77 -14.31 -1.56
N ALA A 24 -23.05 -13.16 -1.60
CA ALA A 24 -22.68 -12.56 -2.88
C ALA A 24 -21.92 -13.62 -3.67
N LEU A 25 -22.44 -13.99 -4.83
CA LEU A 25 -21.74 -14.90 -5.73
C LEU A 25 -20.34 -14.31 -5.99
N PRO A 26 -19.27 -15.13 -5.94
CA PRO A 26 -17.96 -14.66 -6.26
C PRO A 26 -17.99 -14.04 -7.66
N ALA A 27 -17.50 -12.81 -7.79
CA ALA A 27 -17.43 -12.15 -9.07
C ALA A 27 -16.65 -13.05 -10.04
N GLN A 28 -17.24 -13.38 -11.18
CA GLN A 28 -16.59 -14.21 -12.19
C GLN A 28 -15.39 -13.45 -12.78
N ALA A 29 -14.23 -14.09 -12.80
CA ALA A 29 -13.03 -13.56 -13.43
C ALA A 29 -13.24 -13.39 -14.94
N GLY A 30 -12.57 -12.41 -15.55
CA GLY A 30 -12.56 -12.19 -17.00
C GLY A 30 -13.85 -11.63 -17.58
N ILE A 31 -14.77 -11.12 -16.77
CA ILE A 31 -15.97 -10.41 -17.26
C ILE A 31 -16.08 -9.02 -16.65
N TRP A 32 -16.82 -8.15 -17.33
CA TRP A 32 -17.09 -6.80 -16.86
C TRP A 32 -18.22 -6.78 -15.83
N HIS A 33 -17.99 -6.00 -14.77
CA HIS A 33 -18.92 -5.80 -13.66
C HIS A 33 -19.28 -4.32 -13.52
N GLU A 34 -20.28 -4.05 -12.69
CA GLU A 34 -20.56 -2.68 -12.26
C GLU A 34 -19.40 -2.15 -11.44
N TYR A 35 -19.22 -0.83 -11.50
CA TYR A 35 -18.18 -0.17 -10.73
C TYR A 35 -18.49 -0.27 -9.23
N PRO A 36 -17.60 -0.85 -8.41
CA PRO A 36 -17.87 -0.99 -6.99
C PRO A 36 -17.74 0.36 -6.28
N THR A 37 -18.59 0.58 -5.29
CA THR A 37 -18.65 1.84 -4.54
C THR A 37 -17.69 1.89 -3.34
N THR A 38 -17.23 0.72 -2.86
CA THR A 38 -16.33 0.62 -1.70
C THR A 38 -15.34 -0.51 -1.91
N LEU A 39 -14.05 -0.19 -1.82
CA LEU A 39 -12.99 -1.20 -1.96
C LEU A 39 -11.89 -0.95 -0.91
N ASN A 40 -11.46 -2.02 -0.25
CA ASN A 40 -10.21 -2.01 0.50
C ASN A 40 -9.07 -2.29 -0.49
N THR A 41 -8.55 -1.22 -1.09
CA THR A 41 -7.68 -1.32 -2.25
C THR A 41 -6.38 -0.55 -2.13
N THR A 42 -5.38 -1.03 -2.87
CA THR A 42 -4.19 -0.26 -3.24
C THR A 42 -4.20 -0.11 -4.75
N CYS A 43 -4.28 1.13 -5.23
CA CYS A 43 -4.49 1.43 -6.63
C CYS A 43 -3.26 2.07 -7.29
N SER A 44 -3.11 1.87 -8.60
CA SER A 44 -2.28 2.71 -9.44
C SER A 44 -2.81 4.15 -9.46
N GLU A 45 -2.04 5.05 -10.04
CA GLU A 45 -2.56 6.34 -10.44
C GLU A 45 -3.78 6.16 -11.38
N THR A 46 -4.75 7.06 -11.25
CA THR A 46 -5.81 7.21 -12.25
C THR A 46 -5.26 7.92 -13.46
N ARG A 47 -5.17 7.21 -14.59
CA ARG A 47 -4.79 7.78 -15.88
C ARG A 47 -6.02 8.25 -16.64
N VAL A 48 -5.82 9.26 -17.45
CA VAL A 48 -6.88 9.80 -18.33
C VAL A 48 -6.40 9.82 -19.78
N HIS A 49 -7.18 9.22 -20.67
CA HIS A 49 -6.97 9.28 -22.12
C HIS A 49 -8.25 9.76 -22.80
N ASN A 50 -8.20 10.96 -23.37
CA ASN A 50 -9.34 11.62 -24.01
C ASN A 50 -10.62 11.58 -23.16
N GLY A 51 -10.50 11.97 -21.90
CA GLY A 51 -11.60 12.01 -20.93
C GLY A 51 -11.99 10.65 -20.32
N THR A 52 -11.48 9.53 -20.82
CA THR A 52 -11.66 8.20 -20.21
C THR A 52 -10.64 8.01 -19.11
N ALA A 53 -11.11 7.85 -17.88
CA ALA A 53 -10.26 7.55 -16.72
C ALA A 53 -10.15 6.04 -16.52
N TYR A 54 -8.94 5.57 -16.16
CA TYR A 54 -8.66 4.16 -15.90
C TYR A 54 -7.56 3.97 -14.86
N GLN A 55 -7.64 2.87 -14.12
CA GLN A 55 -6.66 2.47 -13.10
C GLN A 55 -6.72 0.98 -12.82
N VAL A 56 -5.69 0.43 -12.18
CA VAL A 56 -5.70 -0.93 -11.63
C VAL A 56 -5.52 -0.89 -10.13
N CYS A 57 -6.22 -1.76 -9.43
CA CYS A 57 -6.15 -1.89 -7.98
C CYS A 57 -5.92 -3.34 -7.57
N LEU A 58 -5.26 -3.51 -6.44
CA LEU A 58 -5.31 -4.70 -5.61
C LEU A 58 -6.49 -4.57 -4.65
N GLU A 59 -7.40 -5.50 -4.65
CA GLU A 59 -8.49 -5.57 -3.68
C GLU A 59 -8.27 -6.77 -2.76
N PHE A 60 -8.30 -6.51 -1.46
CA PHE A 60 -8.15 -7.53 -0.43
C PHE A 60 -9.50 -7.88 0.17
N ASN A 61 -9.69 -9.15 0.52
CA ASN A 61 -10.81 -9.55 1.35
C ASN A 61 -10.70 -8.95 2.78
N GLY A 62 -11.76 -8.99 3.56
CA GLY A 62 -11.84 -8.30 4.84
C GLY A 62 -10.75 -8.65 5.87
N ASN A 63 -10.19 -9.86 5.80
CA ASN A 63 -9.10 -10.31 6.67
C ASN A 63 -7.71 -10.30 5.99
N ARG A 64 -7.63 -9.77 4.77
CA ARG A 64 -6.41 -9.69 3.94
C ARG A 64 -5.70 -11.05 3.74
N THR A 65 -6.43 -12.13 3.71
CA THR A 65 -5.89 -13.47 3.38
C THR A 65 -5.94 -13.77 1.89
N GLN A 66 -6.83 -13.07 1.16
CA GLN A 66 -7.01 -13.20 -0.27
C GLN A 66 -6.95 -11.85 -0.95
N VAL A 67 -6.56 -11.86 -2.20
CA VAL A 67 -6.42 -10.67 -3.05
C VAL A 67 -6.91 -10.98 -4.46
N ARG A 68 -7.41 -9.98 -5.14
CA ARG A 68 -7.68 -10.00 -6.58
C ARG A 68 -7.20 -8.70 -7.24
N ALA A 69 -6.92 -8.78 -8.52
CA ALA A 69 -6.70 -7.61 -9.35
C ALA A 69 -8.03 -7.06 -9.85
N VAL A 70 -8.15 -5.74 -9.88
CA VAL A 70 -9.34 -5.02 -10.33
C VAL A 70 -8.92 -3.89 -11.26
N ALA A 71 -9.29 -3.96 -12.51
CA ALA A 71 -9.09 -2.89 -13.47
C ALA A 71 -10.38 -2.05 -13.56
N PHE A 72 -10.28 -0.76 -13.34
CA PHE A 72 -11.39 0.18 -13.39
C PHE A 72 -11.33 1.03 -14.63
N ILE A 73 -12.51 1.31 -15.20
CA ILE A 73 -12.67 2.25 -16.30
C ILE A 73 -13.88 3.14 -16.03
N ASN A 74 -13.69 4.44 -16.24
CA ASN A 74 -14.75 5.43 -16.23
C ASN A 74 -14.78 6.09 -17.61
N PRO A 75 -15.77 5.75 -18.46
CA PRO A 75 -15.85 6.23 -19.81
C PRO A 75 -15.91 7.75 -19.92
N GLY A 76 -15.16 8.29 -20.87
CA GLY A 76 -15.24 9.68 -21.32
C GLY A 76 -15.83 9.75 -22.72
N ALA A 77 -15.00 10.20 -23.68
CA ALA A 77 -15.39 10.31 -25.07
C ALA A 77 -15.52 8.96 -25.81
N TYR A 78 -14.89 7.93 -25.27
CA TYR A 78 -14.87 6.59 -25.88
C TYR A 78 -15.84 5.64 -25.18
N THR A 79 -16.33 4.67 -25.94
CA THR A 79 -17.29 3.67 -25.44
C THR A 79 -16.82 2.23 -25.64
N ASN A 80 -15.69 2.02 -26.31
CA ASN A 80 -15.17 0.68 -26.63
C ASN A 80 -13.89 0.41 -25.84
N PHE A 81 -13.92 -0.62 -24.99
CA PHE A 81 -12.88 -0.93 -24.04
C PHE A 81 -12.56 -2.43 -23.98
N GLN A 82 -11.30 -2.75 -23.73
CA GLN A 82 -10.82 -4.08 -23.40
C GLN A 82 -9.69 -3.97 -22.36
N VAL A 83 -9.44 -5.04 -21.60
CA VAL A 83 -8.44 -5.05 -20.55
C VAL A 83 -7.70 -6.38 -20.54
N ASN A 84 -6.38 -6.31 -20.45
CA ASN A 84 -5.53 -7.42 -20.01
C ASN A 84 -5.06 -7.15 -18.59
N LEU A 85 -5.34 -8.08 -17.69
CA LEU A 85 -5.12 -7.95 -16.25
C LEU A 85 -4.18 -9.06 -15.77
N ARG A 86 -3.23 -8.70 -14.92
CA ARG A 86 -2.22 -9.62 -14.36
C ARG A 86 -2.11 -9.45 -12.87
N LEU A 87 -1.88 -10.54 -12.18
CA LEU A 87 -1.63 -10.58 -10.73
C LEU A 87 -0.49 -11.56 -10.46
N TRP A 88 0.49 -11.18 -9.63
CA TRP A 88 1.56 -12.09 -9.23
C TRP A 88 2.07 -11.79 -7.82
N PHE A 89 2.70 -12.79 -7.20
CA PHE A 89 3.18 -12.80 -5.82
C PHE A 89 4.70 -12.85 -5.74
N GLY A 90 5.35 -11.90 -6.37
CA GLY A 90 6.82 -11.91 -6.45
C GLY A 90 7.36 -12.99 -7.39
N GLY A 91 8.60 -12.84 -7.83
CA GLY A 91 9.22 -13.73 -8.80
C GLY A 91 9.01 -13.28 -10.25
N ASP A 92 9.26 -14.16 -11.20
CA ASP A 92 9.55 -13.81 -12.58
C ASP A 92 8.35 -13.86 -13.54
N GLY A 93 7.16 -13.55 -13.07
CA GLY A 93 6.03 -13.50 -13.99
C GLY A 93 4.66 -13.55 -13.31
N PRO A 94 3.59 -13.35 -14.07
CA PRO A 94 2.24 -13.35 -13.53
C PRO A 94 1.80 -14.75 -13.12
N ASP A 95 1.35 -14.91 -11.87
CA ASP A 95 0.73 -16.16 -11.40
C ASP A 95 -0.70 -16.31 -11.96
N ILE A 96 -1.37 -15.19 -12.24
CA ILE A 96 -2.71 -15.12 -12.81
C ILE A 96 -2.72 -14.09 -13.93
N SER A 97 -3.23 -14.48 -15.08
CA SER A 97 -3.51 -13.59 -16.19
C SER A 97 -4.98 -13.75 -16.60
N ASP A 98 -5.65 -12.64 -16.76
CA ASP A 98 -7.06 -12.60 -17.12
C ASP A 98 -7.30 -11.47 -18.14
N SER A 99 -8.39 -11.54 -18.86
CA SER A 99 -8.77 -10.51 -19.80
C SER A 99 -10.28 -10.33 -19.83
N CYS A 100 -10.73 -9.10 -19.78
CA CYS A 100 -12.11 -8.79 -20.09
C CYS A 100 -12.24 -8.50 -21.57
N PRO A 101 -13.23 -9.12 -22.24
CA PRO A 101 -13.45 -8.96 -23.68
C PRO A 101 -13.84 -7.52 -24.02
N THR A 102 -13.75 -7.20 -25.28
CA THR A 102 -14.19 -5.89 -25.77
C THR A 102 -15.63 -5.62 -25.34
N MET A 103 -15.85 -4.47 -24.73
CA MET A 103 -17.14 -4.02 -24.24
C MET A 103 -17.41 -2.61 -24.76
N THR A 104 -18.66 -2.36 -25.12
CA THR A 104 -19.15 -1.01 -25.40
C THR A 104 -20.02 -0.55 -24.25
N THR A 105 -19.64 0.55 -23.60
CA THR A 105 -20.39 1.13 -22.49
C THR A 105 -20.12 2.62 -22.34
N ASN A 106 -21.10 3.32 -21.80
CA ASN A 106 -20.99 4.70 -21.32
C ASN A 106 -21.05 4.80 -19.79
N ALA A 107 -21.06 3.65 -19.10
CA ALA A 107 -21.07 3.58 -17.64
C ALA A 107 -19.74 3.05 -17.10
N SER A 108 -19.37 3.48 -15.91
CA SER A 108 -18.19 2.96 -15.21
C SER A 108 -18.28 1.45 -15.02
N ARG A 109 -17.18 0.74 -15.28
CA ARG A 109 -17.09 -0.71 -15.21
C ARG A 109 -15.79 -1.15 -14.56
N ALA A 110 -15.79 -2.38 -14.09
CA ALA A 110 -14.62 -3.03 -13.54
C ALA A 110 -14.45 -4.44 -14.10
N CYS A 111 -13.20 -4.84 -14.29
CA CYS A 111 -12.77 -6.17 -14.67
C CYS A 111 -11.99 -6.78 -13.52
N TYR A 112 -12.29 -8.02 -13.13
CA TYR A 112 -11.70 -8.68 -11.98
C TYR A 112 -10.95 -9.97 -12.38
N THR A 113 -9.87 -10.29 -11.64
CA THR A 113 -9.43 -11.68 -11.49
C THR A 113 -10.25 -12.39 -10.41
N ALA A 114 -10.20 -13.69 -10.33
CA ALA A 114 -10.68 -14.39 -9.15
C ALA A 114 -9.90 -13.99 -7.89
N PHE A 115 -10.54 -14.05 -6.72
CA PHE A 115 -9.81 -13.98 -5.46
C PHE A 115 -8.87 -15.18 -5.33
N THR A 116 -7.65 -14.93 -4.92
CA THR A 116 -6.62 -15.93 -4.70
C THR A 116 -5.93 -15.71 -3.36
N ASP A 117 -5.44 -16.79 -2.75
CA ASP A 117 -4.76 -16.71 -1.46
C ASP A 117 -3.48 -15.90 -1.56
N LEU A 118 -3.25 -15.05 -0.57
CA LEU A 118 -2.04 -14.24 -0.47
C LEU A 118 -0.86 -15.13 -0.04
N ARG A 119 -0.08 -15.59 -1.02
CA ARG A 119 0.97 -16.61 -0.84
C ARG A 119 2.32 -16.04 -0.43
N ARG A 120 2.55 -14.77 -0.66
CA ARG A 120 3.83 -14.08 -0.44
C ARG A 120 3.59 -12.80 0.38
N PRO A 121 4.64 -12.25 0.98
CA PRO A 121 4.51 -11.00 1.75
C PRO A 121 4.17 -9.78 0.89
N TYR A 122 4.26 -9.87 -0.44
CA TYR A 122 3.85 -8.80 -1.34
C TYR A 122 3.16 -9.35 -2.59
N VAL A 123 2.35 -8.52 -3.19
CA VAL A 123 1.56 -8.80 -4.38
C VAL A 123 1.60 -7.62 -5.34
N VAL A 124 1.61 -7.91 -6.62
CA VAL A 124 1.64 -6.93 -7.70
C VAL A 124 0.48 -7.18 -8.64
N THR A 125 -0.16 -6.11 -9.09
CA THR A 125 -1.11 -6.16 -10.21
C THR A 125 -0.72 -5.18 -11.30
N GLU A 126 -1.01 -5.55 -12.54
CA GLU A 126 -0.82 -4.72 -13.72
C GLU A 126 -2.02 -4.86 -14.63
N ALA A 127 -2.47 -3.75 -15.19
CA ALA A 127 -3.48 -3.74 -16.24
C ALA A 127 -3.02 -2.94 -17.44
N LYS A 128 -3.28 -3.50 -18.62
CA LYS A 128 -3.15 -2.82 -19.91
C LYS A 128 -4.54 -2.61 -20.49
N PHE A 129 -4.86 -1.35 -20.78
CA PHE A 129 -6.16 -0.95 -21.27
C PHE A 129 -6.12 -0.69 -22.77
N GLY A 130 -7.02 -1.31 -23.53
CA GLY A 130 -7.34 -0.95 -24.90
C GLY A 130 -8.53 0.00 -24.88
N ILE A 131 -8.32 1.21 -25.39
CA ILE A 131 -9.32 2.27 -25.47
C ILE A 131 -9.49 2.65 -26.94
N ALA A 132 -10.70 2.47 -27.47
CA ALA A 132 -11.00 2.72 -28.90
C ALA A 132 -10.00 2.04 -29.85
N GLY A 133 -9.61 0.81 -29.55
CA GLY A 133 -8.67 0.03 -30.36
C GLY A 133 -7.18 0.34 -30.13
N THR A 134 -6.85 1.33 -29.30
CA THR A 134 -5.45 1.70 -28.99
C THR A 134 -5.07 1.25 -27.59
N TRP A 135 -3.98 0.46 -27.49
CA TRP A 135 -3.45 0.04 -26.21
C TRP A 135 -2.68 1.15 -25.52
N GLN A 136 -3.07 1.46 -24.28
CA GLN A 136 -2.39 2.42 -23.42
C GLN A 136 -1.19 1.78 -22.73
N LEU A 137 -0.28 2.59 -22.18
CA LEU A 137 0.77 2.10 -21.30
C LEU A 137 0.14 1.40 -20.09
N PRO A 138 0.74 0.29 -19.64
CA PRO A 138 0.24 -0.41 -18.46
C PRO A 138 0.29 0.46 -17.21
N VAL A 139 -0.64 0.24 -16.31
CA VAL A 139 -0.63 0.78 -14.95
C VAL A 139 -0.42 -0.33 -13.96
N ARG A 140 0.31 -0.07 -12.87
CA ARG A 140 0.72 -1.08 -11.90
C ARG A 140 0.48 -0.61 -10.47
N ALA A 141 0.08 -1.52 -9.60
CA ALA A 141 0.07 -1.34 -8.16
C ALA A 141 0.78 -2.50 -7.47
N LEU A 142 1.50 -2.20 -6.40
CA LEU A 142 2.17 -3.16 -5.52
C LEU A 142 1.75 -2.87 -4.09
N ASP A 143 1.47 -3.92 -3.33
CA ASP A 143 1.20 -3.84 -1.90
C ASP A 143 1.90 -4.98 -1.16
N MET A 144 2.35 -4.71 0.05
CA MET A 144 2.90 -5.70 0.96
C MET A 144 1.87 -6.11 1.99
N ARG A 145 1.96 -7.36 2.43
CA ARG A 145 1.18 -7.81 3.59
C ARG A 145 1.69 -7.08 4.83
N LEU A 146 1.08 -5.95 5.11
CA LEU A 146 1.50 -5.09 6.20
C LEU A 146 1.27 -5.74 7.56
N SER A 147 2.26 -5.57 8.44
CA SER A 147 2.16 -5.82 9.87
C SER A 147 2.56 -4.55 10.63
N ALA A 148 1.77 -3.48 10.46
CA ALA A 148 2.03 -2.20 11.12
C ALA A 148 2.10 -2.36 12.64
N LYS A 149 3.08 -1.70 13.23
CA LYS A 149 3.32 -1.68 14.68
C LYS A 149 3.28 -0.24 15.18
N GLN A 150 2.42 0.00 16.17
CA GLN A 150 2.38 1.29 16.82
C GLN A 150 3.63 1.48 17.68
N GLN A 151 4.21 2.67 17.64
CA GLN A 151 5.31 3.03 18.52
C GLN A 151 4.84 3.05 19.98
N GLU A 152 5.62 2.43 20.86
CA GLU A 152 5.28 2.30 22.28
C GLU A 152 5.62 3.55 23.11
N ARG A 153 6.47 4.44 22.57
CA ARG A 153 6.85 5.72 23.20
C ARG A 153 6.92 6.83 22.15
N GLY A 154 6.73 8.07 22.58
CA GLY A 154 6.66 9.23 21.70
C GLY A 154 7.90 9.47 20.82
N ASN A 155 9.07 9.02 21.26
CA ASN A 155 10.34 9.13 20.50
C ASN A 155 10.78 7.81 19.85
N TRP A 156 9.93 6.77 19.82
CA TRP A 156 10.26 5.43 19.31
C TRP A 156 9.73 5.19 17.89
N CYS A 157 9.58 6.22 17.08
CA CYS A 157 9.24 6.04 15.67
C CYS A 157 10.25 5.15 14.92
N GLY A 158 11.55 5.27 15.21
CA GLY A 158 12.59 4.40 14.66
C GLY A 158 12.39 2.93 15.04
N PRO A 159 12.34 2.57 16.33
CA PRO A 159 12.02 1.21 16.80
C PRO A 159 10.70 0.66 16.23
N GLY A 160 9.63 1.47 16.20
CA GLY A 160 8.33 1.08 15.65
C GLY A 160 8.38 0.79 14.16
N ALA A 161 9.06 1.64 13.39
CA ALA A 161 9.23 1.43 11.94
C ALA A 161 10.14 0.24 11.62
N VAL A 162 11.21 -0.01 12.40
CA VAL A 162 12.03 -1.22 12.27
C VAL A 162 11.21 -2.46 12.58
N GLN A 163 10.40 -2.43 13.65
CA GLN A 163 9.52 -3.54 14.00
C GLN A 163 8.50 -3.83 12.89
N THR A 164 7.90 -2.79 12.32
CA THR A 164 6.99 -2.88 11.16
C THR A 164 7.71 -3.50 9.96
N THR A 165 8.92 -3.03 9.65
CA THR A 165 9.74 -3.55 8.54
C THR A 165 10.01 -5.04 8.68
N LEU A 166 10.52 -5.48 9.84
CA LEU A 166 10.82 -6.88 10.12
C LEU A 166 9.56 -7.76 10.04
N ALA A 167 8.48 -7.33 10.66
CA ALA A 167 7.22 -8.06 10.65
C ALA A 167 6.63 -8.18 9.23
N THR A 168 6.76 -7.12 8.41
CA THR A 168 6.26 -7.09 7.02
C THR A 168 7.02 -8.09 6.14
N ILE A 169 8.32 -8.28 6.35
CA ILE A 169 9.12 -9.29 5.62
C ILE A 169 9.03 -10.70 6.22
N GLY A 170 8.16 -10.90 7.22
CA GLY A 170 7.89 -12.20 7.81
C GLY A 170 8.87 -12.64 8.89
N ILE A 171 9.69 -11.71 9.40
CA ILE A 171 10.60 -11.98 10.54
C ILE A 171 9.84 -11.72 11.85
N SER A 172 9.99 -12.63 12.81
CA SER A 172 9.49 -12.41 14.18
C SER A 172 10.18 -11.18 14.75
N ALA A 173 9.46 -10.07 14.77
CA ALA A 173 10.03 -8.81 15.20
C ALA A 173 10.20 -8.78 16.72
N PRO A 174 11.38 -8.37 17.24
CA PRO A 174 11.61 -8.25 18.67
C PRO A 174 10.78 -7.11 19.29
N PRO A 175 10.67 -7.05 20.63
CA PRO A 175 10.06 -5.91 21.32
C PRO A 175 10.73 -4.59 20.95
N GLN A 176 9.97 -3.50 20.92
CA GLN A 176 10.52 -2.18 20.59
C GLN A 176 11.58 -1.71 21.60
N SER A 177 11.52 -2.16 22.85
CA SER A 177 12.57 -1.88 23.86
C SER A 177 13.92 -2.45 23.44
N GLU A 178 13.97 -3.70 22.97
CA GLU A 178 15.20 -4.31 22.44
C GLU A 178 15.72 -3.57 21.20
N LEU A 179 14.81 -3.19 20.31
CA LEU A 179 15.16 -2.41 19.13
C LEU A 179 15.69 -1.02 19.50
N ALA A 180 15.07 -0.37 20.48
CA ALA A 180 15.51 0.93 20.97
C ALA A 180 16.93 0.87 21.54
N ASP A 181 17.25 -0.15 22.31
CA ASP A 181 18.60 -0.39 22.87
C ASP A 181 19.62 -0.61 21.73
N LYS A 182 19.34 -1.48 20.77
CA LYS A 182 20.23 -1.74 19.63
C LYS A 182 20.40 -0.51 18.74
N LEU A 183 19.36 0.27 18.54
CA LEU A 183 19.37 1.52 17.78
C LEU A 183 19.99 2.68 18.57
N GLN A 184 20.20 2.49 19.89
CA GLN A 184 20.62 3.55 20.82
C GLN A 184 19.67 4.75 20.76
N THR A 185 18.37 4.48 20.64
CA THR A 185 17.34 5.50 20.65
C THR A 185 17.23 6.11 22.04
N GLY A 186 17.33 7.43 22.13
CA GLY A 186 17.35 8.14 23.41
C GLY A 186 18.73 8.53 23.90
N GLU A 187 19.82 7.97 23.37
CA GLU A 187 21.20 8.35 23.73
C GLU A 187 21.70 9.60 22.97
N THR A 188 20.94 10.05 21.99
CA THR A 188 21.27 11.28 21.26
C THR A 188 20.75 12.52 22.00
N LEU A 189 21.33 13.69 21.73
CA LEU A 189 20.90 14.98 22.31
C LEU A 189 19.39 15.25 22.13
N PHE A 190 18.75 14.63 21.14
CA PHE A 190 17.34 14.79 20.80
C PHE A 190 16.48 13.55 21.15
N GLY A 191 17.05 12.55 21.78
CA GLY A 191 16.33 11.31 22.09
C GLY A 191 15.86 10.50 20.87
N ALA A 192 16.45 10.77 19.69
CA ALA A 192 16.01 10.21 18.41
C ALA A 192 16.83 8.99 17.99
N THR A 193 16.31 8.22 17.04
CA THR A 193 17.05 7.15 16.33
C THR A 193 17.86 7.76 15.19
N MET A 194 19.15 7.46 15.13
CA MET A 194 20.00 7.91 14.02
C MET A 194 19.82 7.01 12.79
N PRO A 195 19.64 7.59 11.58
CA PRO A 195 19.41 6.83 10.34
C PRO A 195 20.48 5.77 10.07
N GLY A 196 21.75 6.12 10.22
CA GLY A 196 22.87 5.22 9.94
C GLY A 196 22.94 3.95 10.79
N ARG A 197 22.19 3.89 11.92
CA ARG A 197 22.13 2.68 12.79
C ARG A 197 21.06 1.68 12.34
N ILE A 198 20.04 2.14 11.63
CA ILE A 198 18.89 1.34 11.25
C ILE A 198 19.27 0.12 10.40
N PRO A 199 20.07 0.26 9.33
CA PRO A 199 20.42 -0.88 8.49
C PRO A 199 21.14 -1.99 9.26
N ALA A 200 22.09 -1.65 10.11
CA ALA A 200 22.83 -2.64 10.88
C ALA A 200 21.92 -3.44 11.83
N VAL A 201 20.93 -2.77 12.44
CA VAL A 201 19.97 -3.43 13.32
C VAL A 201 19.04 -4.33 12.52
N ILE A 202 18.43 -3.87 11.41
CA ILE A 202 17.58 -4.72 10.57
C ILE A 202 18.36 -5.93 10.07
N ASN A 203 19.58 -5.71 9.55
CA ASN A 203 20.42 -6.77 8.98
C ASN A 203 20.83 -7.83 10.04
N SER A 204 20.88 -7.47 11.31
CA SER A 204 21.17 -8.45 12.37
C SER A 204 20.08 -9.54 12.53
N TYR A 205 18.90 -9.32 11.97
CA TYR A 205 17.79 -10.28 11.97
C TYR A 205 17.57 -10.97 10.61
N ILE A 206 18.27 -10.55 9.58
CA ILE A 206 18.17 -11.09 8.21
C ILE A 206 19.39 -12.01 7.98
N PRO A 207 19.21 -13.20 7.35
CA PRO A 207 20.34 -14.04 6.98
C PRO A 207 21.37 -13.27 6.15
N ALA A 208 22.66 -13.47 6.42
CA ALA A 208 23.75 -12.76 5.70
C ALA A 208 23.78 -13.06 4.18
N SER A 209 23.21 -14.18 3.77
CA SER A 209 23.04 -14.56 2.35
C SER A 209 21.86 -13.89 1.67
N ASP A 210 21.04 -13.20 2.43
CA ASP A 210 19.86 -12.49 1.93
C ASP A 210 20.19 -11.01 1.66
N TRP A 211 19.24 -10.30 1.12
CA TRP A 211 19.32 -8.88 0.81
C TRP A 211 19.56 -8.04 2.06
N GLN A 212 20.62 -7.25 2.03
CA GLN A 212 21.01 -6.41 3.16
C GLN A 212 20.51 -4.97 2.99
N TYR A 213 20.00 -4.41 4.09
CA TYR A 213 19.60 -3.02 4.16
C TYR A 213 20.82 -2.08 4.19
N LYS A 214 20.73 -0.96 3.50
CA LYS A 214 21.72 0.13 3.53
C LYS A 214 21.03 1.45 3.69
N TRP A 215 21.67 2.36 4.36
CA TRP A 215 21.26 3.75 4.38
C TRP A 215 21.78 4.45 3.13
N GLU A 216 20.90 5.14 2.44
CA GLU A 216 21.24 5.95 1.28
C GLU A 216 20.46 7.27 1.33
N GLU A 217 21.11 8.35 0.89
CA GLU A 217 20.47 9.64 0.71
C GLU A 217 19.83 9.73 -0.66
N ILE A 218 18.65 10.35 -0.72
CA ILE A 218 18.07 10.82 -1.97
C ILE A 218 18.33 12.32 -2.04
N ALA A 219 19.27 12.75 -2.86
CA ALA A 219 19.50 14.16 -3.12
C ALA A 219 18.43 14.68 -4.08
N VAL A 220 17.41 15.32 -3.53
CA VAL A 220 16.27 15.86 -4.30
C VAL A 220 16.59 17.12 -5.08
N SER A 221 17.67 17.81 -4.74
CA SER A 221 18.16 19.00 -5.46
C SER A 221 18.69 18.70 -6.86
N ASN A 222 18.94 17.42 -7.18
CA ASN A 222 19.41 16.96 -8.48
C ASN A 222 18.40 15.95 -9.04
N GLY A 223 17.67 16.31 -10.08
CA GLY A 223 16.63 15.47 -10.68
C GLY A 223 17.10 14.06 -11.04
N GLN A 224 18.34 13.86 -11.49
CA GLN A 224 18.87 12.52 -11.80
C GLN A 224 19.03 11.65 -10.55
N THR A 225 19.48 12.22 -9.43
CA THR A 225 19.62 11.47 -8.17
C THR A 225 18.26 11.21 -7.53
N TYR A 226 17.29 12.10 -7.74
CA TYR A 226 15.91 11.92 -7.31
C TYR A 226 15.25 10.73 -8.02
N GLU A 227 15.28 10.70 -9.34
CA GLU A 227 14.75 9.57 -10.14
C GLU A 227 15.47 8.25 -9.81
N ALA A 228 16.79 8.28 -9.65
CA ALA A 228 17.54 7.12 -9.22
C ALA A 228 17.13 6.64 -7.83
N GLY A 229 16.80 7.55 -6.92
CA GLY A 229 16.25 7.26 -5.60
C GLY A 229 14.89 6.57 -5.66
N ILE A 230 13.97 7.13 -6.47
CA ILE A 230 12.65 6.53 -6.72
C ILE A 230 12.80 5.11 -7.28
N ASN A 231 13.66 4.92 -8.28
CA ASN A 231 13.90 3.61 -8.89
C ASN A 231 14.45 2.60 -7.89
N ARG A 232 15.27 3.02 -6.93
CA ARG A 232 15.75 2.15 -5.84
C ARG A 232 14.63 1.77 -4.87
N ILE A 233 13.76 2.71 -4.52
CA ILE A 233 12.56 2.41 -3.71
C ILE A 233 11.70 1.37 -4.42
N VAL A 234 11.35 1.60 -5.67
CA VAL A 234 10.53 0.67 -6.48
C VAL A 234 11.21 -0.70 -6.58
N THR A 235 12.52 -0.74 -6.81
CA THR A 235 13.28 -1.99 -6.88
C THR A 235 13.24 -2.75 -5.55
N SER A 236 13.43 -2.04 -4.43
CA SER A 236 13.35 -2.64 -3.09
C SER A 236 11.96 -3.25 -2.83
N LEU A 237 10.91 -2.47 -3.09
CA LEU A 237 9.52 -2.93 -2.92
C LEU A 237 9.19 -4.12 -3.83
N SER A 238 9.63 -4.09 -5.09
CA SER A 238 9.40 -5.17 -6.06
C SER A 238 10.13 -6.48 -5.69
N ARG A 239 11.05 -6.42 -4.75
CA ARG A 239 11.73 -7.58 -4.16
C ARG A 239 11.20 -7.97 -2.78
N GLY A 240 10.06 -7.39 -2.38
CA GLY A 240 9.43 -7.68 -1.10
C GLY A 240 10.14 -7.04 0.09
N ARG A 241 10.88 -5.94 -0.14
CA ARG A 241 11.58 -5.21 0.92
C ARG A 241 10.96 -3.83 1.12
N PRO A 242 10.27 -3.59 2.24
CA PRO A 242 9.74 -2.28 2.57
C PRO A 242 10.88 -1.27 2.79
N VAL A 243 10.60 0.00 2.56
CA VAL A 243 11.60 1.07 2.62
C VAL A 243 11.24 2.04 3.74
N MET A 244 12.16 2.25 4.68
CA MET A 244 11.98 3.28 5.71
C MET A 244 12.44 4.63 5.20
N VAL A 245 11.65 5.67 5.46
CA VAL A 245 11.98 7.05 5.13
C VAL A 245 11.88 7.95 6.37
N LEU A 246 12.81 8.89 6.47
CA LEU A 246 12.78 9.94 7.49
C LEU A 246 12.03 11.15 6.92
N VAL A 247 11.00 11.59 7.62
CA VAL A 247 10.08 12.63 7.17
C VAL A 247 9.85 13.68 8.25
N ILE A 248 9.24 14.78 7.85
CA ILE A 248 8.74 15.82 8.75
C ILE A 248 7.25 15.59 8.94
N PRO A 249 6.78 15.24 10.13
CA PRO A 249 5.38 14.92 10.37
C PRO A 249 4.42 16.01 9.84
N GLY A 250 4.73 17.28 10.05
CA GLY A 250 3.89 18.39 9.59
C GLY A 250 3.75 18.51 8.07
N LYS A 251 4.48 17.71 7.29
CA LYS A 251 4.33 17.59 5.83
C LYS A 251 3.46 16.42 5.41
N LEU A 252 3.11 15.53 6.34
CA LEU A 252 2.23 14.41 6.08
C LEU A 252 0.77 14.84 6.19
N PRO A 253 -0.11 14.50 5.23
CA PRO A 253 -1.50 14.98 5.22
C PRO A 253 -2.33 14.53 6.43
N TRP A 254 -1.97 13.44 7.08
CA TRP A 254 -2.67 12.87 8.24
C TRP A 254 -2.10 13.36 9.58
N TRP A 255 -1.02 14.14 9.57
CA TRP A 255 -0.45 14.72 10.78
C TRP A 255 -0.89 16.17 10.96
N ASN A 256 -1.37 16.47 12.13
CA ASN A 256 -1.68 17.85 12.54
C ASN A 256 -0.57 18.37 13.47
N SER A 257 0.65 18.51 12.94
CA SER A 257 1.81 19.01 13.69
C SER A 257 2.38 20.26 13.05
N SER A 258 2.52 21.30 13.83
CA SER A 258 3.19 22.55 13.42
C SER A 258 4.69 22.60 13.79
N THR A 259 5.25 21.51 14.34
CA THR A 259 6.65 21.49 14.81
C THR A 259 7.59 21.14 13.66
N PRO A 260 8.30 22.12 13.05
CA PRO A 260 9.13 21.90 11.86
C PRO A 260 10.41 21.14 12.15
N THR A 261 10.83 21.06 13.40
CA THR A 261 12.07 20.39 13.82
C THR A 261 11.88 18.92 14.15
N LEU A 262 10.65 18.47 14.28
CA LEU A 262 10.36 17.06 14.54
C LEU A 262 10.74 16.22 13.33
N ARG A 263 11.32 15.05 13.56
CA ARG A 263 11.60 14.04 12.53
C ARG A 263 10.88 12.77 12.91
N HIS A 264 10.43 12.05 11.88
CA HIS A 264 9.62 10.87 12.06
C HIS A 264 9.98 9.82 11.02
N TYR A 265 9.98 8.55 11.41
CA TYR A 265 10.17 7.44 10.49
C TYR A 265 8.84 6.85 10.11
N VAL A 266 8.66 6.67 8.81
CA VAL A 266 7.55 5.92 8.22
C VAL A 266 8.10 4.82 7.31
N THR A 267 7.29 3.82 6.99
CA THR A 267 7.71 2.69 6.17
C THR A 267 6.87 2.62 4.90
N ILE A 268 7.50 2.75 3.73
CA ILE A 268 6.84 2.55 2.43
C ILE A 268 6.65 1.05 2.23
N THR A 269 5.42 0.63 1.98
CA THR A 269 4.99 -0.76 1.85
C THR A 269 4.37 -1.08 0.48
N GLY A 270 4.15 -0.07 -0.35
CA GLY A 270 3.56 -0.26 -1.66
C GLY A 270 3.66 0.99 -2.53
N TYR A 271 3.29 0.83 -3.79
CA TYR A 271 3.20 1.92 -4.74
C TYR A 271 2.07 1.70 -5.76
N GLY A 272 1.61 2.80 -6.34
CA GLY A 272 0.85 2.83 -7.57
C GLY A 272 1.57 3.68 -8.61
N GLY A 273 1.58 3.25 -9.88
CA GLY A 273 2.31 3.97 -10.91
C GLY A 273 2.05 3.46 -12.34
N VAL A 274 2.83 3.98 -13.26
CA VAL A 274 2.79 3.66 -14.70
C VAL A 274 4.02 2.85 -15.08
N VAL A 275 3.83 1.87 -15.94
CA VAL A 275 4.92 1.08 -16.52
C VAL A 275 5.31 1.71 -17.86
N HIS A 276 6.56 2.12 -17.99
CA HIS A 276 7.11 2.64 -19.25
C HIS A 276 7.39 1.53 -20.26
N ALA A 277 7.68 1.90 -21.49
CA ALA A 277 7.96 0.95 -22.57
C ALA A 277 9.19 0.06 -22.33
N ASP A 278 10.14 0.53 -21.54
CA ASP A 278 11.35 -0.20 -21.10
C ASP A 278 11.09 -1.14 -19.92
N GLY A 279 9.85 -1.19 -19.41
CA GLY A 279 9.45 -1.99 -18.25
C GLY A 279 9.73 -1.32 -16.89
N SER A 280 10.35 -0.15 -16.85
CA SER A 280 10.51 0.61 -15.61
C SER A 280 9.15 1.08 -15.08
N VAL A 281 9.05 1.24 -13.76
CA VAL A 281 7.84 1.76 -13.12
C VAL A 281 8.12 3.17 -12.61
N HIS A 282 7.31 4.11 -13.04
CA HIS A 282 7.26 5.45 -12.46
C HIS A 282 6.12 5.51 -11.44
N PRO A 283 6.40 5.45 -10.14
CA PRO A 283 5.37 5.53 -9.13
C PRO A 283 4.87 6.97 -9.01
N THR A 284 3.59 7.11 -8.78
CA THR A 284 2.94 8.41 -8.53
C THR A 284 2.42 8.51 -7.12
N THR A 285 2.14 7.35 -6.50
CA THR A 285 1.72 7.24 -5.11
C THR A 285 2.53 6.19 -4.38
N PHE A 286 2.83 6.45 -3.11
CA PHE A 286 3.32 5.44 -2.18
C PHE A 286 2.25 5.10 -1.14
N LYS A 287 2.28 3.84 -0.71
CA LYS A 287 1.59 3.37 0.47
C LYS A 287 2.57 3.35 1.64
N VAL A 288 2.17 3.94 2.75
CA VAL A 288 3.07 4.25 3.87
C VAL A 288 2.44 3.77 5.17
N ALA A 289 3.17 2.96 5.92
CA ALA A 289 2.82 2.60 7.29
C ALA A 289 3.41 3.62 8.26
N ASP A 290 2.58 4.21 9.10
CA ASP A 290 3.00 5.16 10.12
C ASP A 290 2.99 4.50 11.50
N PRO A 291 4.14 4.41 12.21
CA PRO A 291 4.17 3.83 13.55
C PRO A 291 3.46 4.68 14.60
N ALA A 292 3.13 5.93 14.33
CA ALA A 292 2.42 6.77 15.30
C ALA A 292 0.99 6.27 15.54
N ASP A 293 0.33 5.76 14.50
CA ASP A 293 -1.07 5.31 14.56
C ASP A 293 -1.26 3.84 14.13
N ALA A 294 -0.19 3.16 13.71
CA ALA A 294 -0.21 1.82 13.14
C ALA A 294 -1.12 1.69 11.90
N SER A 295 -1.35 2.79 11.19
CA SER A 295 -2.21 2.85 10.01
C SER A 295 -1.41 2.89 8.71
N GLU A 296 -2.08 2.51 7.63
CA GLU A 296 -1.59 2.72 6.26
C GLU A 296 -2.22 3.97 5.67
N HIS A 297 -1.40 4.77 5.04
CA HIS A 297 -1.78 5.98 4.33
C HIS A 297 -1.29 5.94 2.90
N SER A 298 -2.03 6.58 1.98
CA SER A 298 -1.57 6.82 0.61
C SER A 298 -1.12 8.27 0.48
N ILE A 299 0.01 8.48 -0.17
CA ILE A 299 0.59 9.80 -0.38
C ILE A 299 1.22 9.88 -1.75
N ASP A 300 1.13 11.05 -2.37
CA ASP A 300 1.86 11.37 -3.60
C ASP A 300 3.38 11.26 -3.38
N VAL A 301 4.09 10.73 -4.38
CA VAL A 301 5.54 10.48 -4.31
C VAL A 301 6.31 11.77 -4.06
N ASP A 302 6.01 12.82 -4.83
CA ASP A 302 6.68 14.11 -4.71
C ASP A 302 6.38 14.75 -3.36
N LYS A 303 5.14 14.63 -2.89
CA LYS A 303 4.76 15.14 -1.57
C LYS A 303 5.50 14.42 -0.44
N LEU A 304 5.70 13.10 -0.54
CA LEU A 304 6.48 12.37 0.46
C LEU A 304 7.95 12.72 0.40
N LEU A 305 8.53 12.78 -0.78
CA LEU A 305 9.98 12.89 -0.95
C LEU A 305 10.45 14.34 -1.06
N LEU A 306 9.85 15.15 -1.96
CA LEU A 306 10.30 16.54 -2.20
C LEU A 306 9.91 17.48 -1.06
N ASP A 307 8.69 17.39 -0.54
CA ASP A 307 8.26 18.24 0.57
C ASP A 307 9.06 17.99 1.84
N ASN A 308 9.62 16.79 1.99
CA ASN A 308 10.42 16.39 3.14
C ASN A 308 11.93 16.60 2.95
N ALA A 309 12.40 16.79 1.72
CA ALA A 309 13.81 16.93 1.39
C ALA A 309 14.43 18.29 1.74
N ASN A 310 13.66 19.36 1.68
CA ASN A 310 14.13 20.72 1.89
C ASN A 310 14.46 21.09 3.35
N LEU A 311 14.53 20.11 4.23
CA LEU A 311 14.83 20.34 5.63
C LEU A 311 16.11 19.61 6.03
N ALA A 312 17.19 20.05 5.38
CA ALA A 312 18.53 19.66 5.72
C ALA A 312 18.78 19.81 7.22
N TRP A 313 18.89 18.72 7.92
CA TRP A 313 19.59 18.67 9.18
C TRP A 313 21.05 18.36 8.86
N ASN A 314 21.92 19.35 8.98
CA ASN A 314 23.35 19.27 8.61
C ASN A 314 23.63 18.99 7.12
N GLY A 315 22.79 19.46 6.20
CA GLY A 315 22.99 19.27 4.77
C GLY A 315 22.62 17.90 4.24
N ILE A 316 21.85 17.11 4.99
CA ILE A 316 21.40 15.78 4.59
C ILE A 316 19.97 15.89 4.06
N ASP A 317 19.82 15.86 2.75
CA ASP A 317 18.56 15.69 2.03
C ASP A 317 18.22 14.19 2.03
N SER A 318 17.65 13.64 3.10
CA SER A 318 17.69 12.18 3.20
C SER A 318 16.35 11.49 3.32
N ALA A 319 16.17 10.49 2.47
CA ALA A 319 15.36 9.32 2.74
C ALA A 319 16.28 8.14 3.07
N VAL A 320 15.96 7.37 4.08
CA VAL A 320 16.64 6.10 4.35
C VAL A 320 16.12 5.08 3.36
N ILE A 321 16.93 4.74 2.39
CA ILE A 321 16.60 3.70 1.43
C ILE A 321 17.34 2.44 1.81
N VAL A 322 16.59 1.41 1.70
CA VAL A 322 17.09 0.08 1.81
C VAL A 322 17.54 -0.38 0.45
N ARG A 323 18.76 -0.77 0.37
CA ARG A 323 19.26 -1.31 -0.86
C ARG A 323 19.29 -2.83 -0.90
N THR A 324 19.00 -3.21 -2.03
CA THR A 324 19.37 -4.46 -2.68
C THR A 324 20.86 -4.57 -2.98
#